data_19a562125c96cc4cb0a34c3ec2d61f9d
#
_entry.id   19a562125c96cc4cb0a34c3ec2d61f9d
#
_cell.length_a   1.000
_cell.length_b   1.000
_cell.length_c   1.000
_cell.angle_alpha   90.00
_cell.angle_beta   90.00
_cell.angle_gamma   90.00
#
_symmetry.space_group_name_H-M   'P 1'
#
loop_
_entity.id
_entity.type
_entity.pdbx_description
1 polymer ?
#
loop_
_entity_poly.entity_id
_entity_poly.type
_entity_poly.pdbx_seq_one_letter_code
_entity_poly.pdbx_strand_id
1 'polypeptide(L)'
;QALGYSFLDADGKELEPIGKNLENVSEINQDNVNPKLSEAKIQVACDVNNPFYGENGAAKIYGAQKGASMEDIEFLDKGLESFAMVLQSTFDIDVQNIPGSGAAGGVGGGAVVFLNAELASGVDLVMELANFDEVLEGADWVITGEGQLDGQTFSGKTINGVVQSAKKRKVPIAAFCGSIDVTIEEMQKMGLDYAVSILNQVGNLDEAKARSAKNLELASYNFAHLVKLSRS
;
A
#
# COMPACT_ATOMS: atom_id res chain seq x y z
N GLN A 1 3.78 -6.00 23.82
CA GLN A 1 3.52 -6.13 25.28
C GLN A 1 2.04 -5.85 25.63
N ALA A 2 1.42 -4.75 25.17
CA ALA A 2 0.04 -4.42 25.52
C ALA A 2 -1.00 -5.53 25.23
N LEU A 3 -0.68 -6.45 24.33
CA LEU A 3 -1.51 -7.61 23.99
C LEU A 3 -1.18 -8.86 24.80
N GLY A 4 -0.20 -8.78 25.73
CA GLY A 4 0.20 -9.88 26.60
C GLY A 4 1.45 -10.62 26.20
N TYR A 5 2.13 -10.23 25.11
CA TYR A 5 3.44 -10.75 24.76
C TYR A 5 4.53 -10.15 25.64
N SER A 6 5.55 -10.95 26.04
CA SER A 6 6.77 -10.46 26.68
C SER A 6 7.99 -10.88 25.87
N PHE A 7 8.99 -10.00 25.84
CA PHE A 7 10.25 -10.22 25.10
C PHE A 7 11.36 -10.41 26.12
N LEU A 8 12.06 -11.53 26.08
CA LEU A 8 13.08 -11.90 27.04
C LEU A 8 14.46 -11.96 26.40
N ASP A 9 15.50 -11.59 27.14
CA ASP A 9 16.90 -11.82 26.77
C ASP A 9 17.35 -13.26 27.10
N ALA A 10 18.60 -13.58 26.82
CA ALA A 10 19.18 -14.91 27.04
C ALA A 10 19.20 -15.32 28.53
N ASP A 11 19.14 -14.38 29.46
CA ASP A 11 19.10 -14.62 30.89
C ASP A 11 17.64 -14.69 31.42
N GLY A 12 16.63 -14.59 30.54
CA GLY A 12 15.20 -14.63 30.88
C GLY A 12 14.67 -13.31 31.45
N LYS A 13 15.41 -12.22 31.32
CA LYS A 13 15.00 -10.90 31.77
C LYS A 13 14.14 -10.22 30.70
N GLU A 14 13.02 -9.63 31.15
CA GLU A 14 12.14 -8.89 30.26
C GLU A 14 12.79 -7.62 29.71
N LEU A 15 12.69 -7.44 28.40
CA LEU A 15 13.20 -6.30 27.63
C LEU A 15 12.08 -5.32 27.32
N GLU A 16 12.41 -4.03 27.35
CA GLU A 16 11.56 -2.98 26.82
C GLU A 16 11.43 -3.15 25.27
N PRO A 17 10.21 -3.11 24.69
CA PRO A 17 10.00 -3.34 23.25
C PRO A 17 10.35 -2.11 22.41
N ILE A 18 11.63 -1.80 22.31
CA ILE A 18 12.18 -0.70 21.53
C ILE A 18 13.29 -1.19 20.60
N GLY A 19 13.52 -0.45 19.51
CA GLY A 19 14.46 -0.83 18.47
C GLY A 19 15.85 -1.24 18.94
N LYS A 20 16.40 -0.55 19.95
CA LYS A 20 17.73 -0.86 20.49
C LYS A 20 17.84 -2.24 21.17
N ASN A 21 16.72 -2.86 21.53
CA ASN A 21 16.72 -4.14 22.23
C ASN A 21 16.43 -5.32 21.29
N LEU A 22 16.12 -5.09 20.01
CA LEU A 22 15.74 -6.16 19.06
C LEU A 22 16.81 -7.25 18.93
N GLU A 23 18.09 -6.87 18.88
CA GLU A 23 19.21 -7.80 18.79
C GLU A 23 19.33 -8.71 20.03
N ASN A 24 18.86 -8.25 21.18
CA ASN A 24 18.96 -8.96 22.46
C ASN A 24 17.76 -9.87 22.77
N VAL A 25 16.72 -9.82 21.96
CA VAL A 25 15.56 -10.71 22.15
C VAL A 25 15.95 -12.13 21.81
N SER A 26 15.79 -13.04 22.77
CA SER A 26 16.09 -14.48 22.64
C SER A 26 14.84 -15.34 22.73
N GLU A 27 13.81 -14.86 23.41
CA GLU A 27 12.57 -15.59 23.64
C GLU A 27 11.36 -14.64 23.61
N ILE A 28 10.23 -15.15 23.13
CA ILE A 28 8.94 -14.45 23.15
C ILE A 28 7.97 -15.30 23.96
N ASN A 29 7.58 -14.80 25.13
CA ASN A 29 6.59 -15.46 25.97
C ASN A 29 5.17 -15.03 25.57
N GLN A 30 4.25 -16.01 25.50
CA GLN A 30 2.87 -15.85 25.04
C GLN A 30 1.82 -16.20 26.11
N ASP A 31 2.24 -16.48 27.34
CA ASP A 31 1.35 -16.99 28.41
C ASP A 31 0.20 -16.05 28.76
N ASN A 32 0.41 -14.74 28.58
CA ASN A 32 -0.56 -13.70 28.93
C ASN A 32 -1.24 -13.07 27.72
N VAL A 33 -1.11 -13.68 26.51
CA VAL A 33 -1.74 -13.14 25.30
C VAL A 33 -3.25 -13.16 25.43
N ASN A 34 -3.89 -12.02 25.09
CA ASN A 34 -5.33 -11.91 25.14
C ASN A 34 -6.01 -12.91 24.19
N PRO A 35 -6.82 -13.86 24.68
CA PRO A 35 -7.42 -14.89 23.86
C PRO A 35 -8.36 -14.35 22.77
N LYS A 36 -8.93 -13.17 22.93
CA LYS A 36 -9.76 -12.52 21.91
C LYS A 36 -8.99 -12.15 20.64
N LEU A 37 -7.66 -12.14 20.72
CA LEU A 37 -6.84 -11.84 19.56
C LEU A 37 -7.00 -12.89 18.45
N SER A 38 -7.17 -14.16 18.82
CA SER A 38 -7.41 -15.25 17.88
C SER A 38 -8.79 -15.21 17.21
N GLU A 39 -9.73 -14.47 17.79
CA GLU A 39 -11.08 -14.30 17.24
C GLU A 39 -11.19 -13.09 16.30
N ALA A 40 -10.21 -12.19 16.33
CA ALA A 40 -10.21 -10.96 15.55
C ALA A 40 -9.70 -11.22 14.14
N LYS A 41 -10.45 -10.82 13.12
CA LYS A 41 -9.95 -10.73 11.75
C LYS A 41 -9.34 -9.33 11.54
N ILE A 42 -8.03 -9.28 11.35
CA ILE A 42 -7.28 -8.03 11.20
C ILE A 42 -6.70 -7.97 9.79
N GLN A 43 -7.03 -6.92 9.06
CA GLN A 43 -6.44 -6.62 7.75
C GLN A 43 -5.71 -5.29 7.82
N VAL A 44 -4.52 -5.25 7.26
CA VAL A 44 -3.67 -4.05 7.26
C VAL A 44 -3.43 -3.60 5.82
N ALA A 45 -3.88 -2.39 5.51
CA ALA A 45 -3.59 -1.76 4.24
C ALA A 45 -2.08 -1.48 4.12
N CYS A 46 -1.43 -2.12 3.15
CA CYS A 46 0.00 -2.01 2.94
C CYS A 46 0.31 -1.84 1.44
N ASP A 47 0.75 -0.66 1.05
CA ASP A 47 1.02 -0.34 -0.36
C ASP A 47 2.52 -0.39 -0.72
N VAL A 48 3.37 -0.83 0.21
CA VAL A 48 4.80 -1.06 -0.02
C VAL A 48 5.12 -2.55 0.04
N ASN A 49 6.22 -2.96 -0.62
CA ASN A 49 6.65 -4.36 -0.68
C ASN A 49 7.98 -4.59 0.04
N ASN A 50 8.47 -3.60 0.78
CA ASN A 50 9.76 -3.69 1.45
C ASN A 50 9.81 -4.90 2.38
N PRO A 51 10.90 -5.70 2.33
CA PRO A 51 11.13 -6.80 3.26
C PRO A 51 11.45 -6.28 4.66
N PHE A 52 11.53 -7.18 5.63
CA PHE A 52 11.70 -6.83 7.03
C PHE A 52 13.05 -6.17 7.32
N TYR A 53 14.14 -6.73 6.79
CA TYR A 53 15.51 -6.23 6.93
C TYR A 53 16.29 -6.32 5.60
N GLY A 54 17.55 -5.87 5.60
CA GLY A 54 18.45 -5.90 4.45
C GLY A 54 18.39 -4.63 3.61
N GLU A 55 19.01 -4.65 2.41
CA GLU A 55 19.22 -3.45 1.56
C GLU A 55 17.93 -2.67 1.24
N ASN A 56 16.80 -3.37 1.06
CA ASN A 56 15.49 -2.78 0.82
C ASN A 56 14.57 -2.88 2.05
N GLY A 57 15.14 -3.22 3.21
CA GLY A 57 14.43 -3.44 4.46
C GLY A 57 14.01 -2.17 5.19
N ALA A 58 13.29 -2.37 6.28
CA ALA A 58 12.67 -1.31 7.06
C ALA A 58 13.64 -0.23 7.54
N ALA A 59 14.79 -0.62 8.12
CA ALA A 59 15.75 0.33 8.69
C ALA A 59 16.43 1.14 7.59
N LYS A 60 16.89 0.50 6.52
CA LYS A 60 17.63 1.18 5.45
C LYS A 60 16.76 2.12 4.62
N ILE A 61 15.52 1.75 4.35
CA ILE A 61 14.61 2.59 3.54
C ILE A 61 14.00 3.72 4.36
N TYR A 62 13.62 3.47 5.61
CA TYR A 62 12.84 4.43 6.39
C TYR A 62 13.62 5.12 7.52
N GLY A 63 14.82 4.64 7.86
CA GLY A 63 15.60 5.14 9.00
C GLY A 63 16.04 6.59 8.83
N ALA A 64 16.65 6.94 7.71
CA ALA A 64 17.20 8.28 7.47
C ALA A 64 16.12 9.39 7.57
N GLN A 65 14.94 9.19 6.99
CA GLN A 65 13.84 10.17 7.07
C GLN A 65 13.27 10.33 8.49
N LYS A 66 13.55 9.37 9.38
CA LYS A 66 13.18 9.41 10.80
C LYS A 66 14.29 9.94 11.70
N GLY A 67 15.38 10.40 11.12
CA GLY A 67 16.52 11.02 11.84
C GLY A 67 17.59 10.04 12.32
N ALA A 68 17.57 8.77 11.90
CA ALA A 68 18.60 7.81 12.23
C ALA A 68 19.91 8.12 11.47
N SER A 69 21.04 8.03 12.16
CA SER A 69 22.36 8.05 11.53
C SER A 69 22.63 6.75 10.75
N MET A 70 23.66 6.73 9.92
CA MET A 70 24.06 5.51 9.21
C MET A 70 24.41 4.38 10.19
N GLU A 71 25.03 4.68 11.32
CA GLU A 71 25.35 3.71 12.36
C GLU A 71 24.08 3.15 13.01
N ASP A 72 23.10 4.01 13.31
CA ASP A 72 21.80 3.57 13.84
C ASP A 72 21.06 2.68 12.85
N ILE A 73 21.12 3.02 11.55
CA ILE A 73 20.46 2.22 10.49
C ILE A 73 21.06 0.82 10.43
N GLU A 74 22.38 0.69 10.40
CA GLU A 74 23.05 -0.61 10.38
C GLU A 74 22.77 -1.42 11.67
N PHE A 75 22.79 -0.75 12.82
CA PHE A 75 22.46 -1.38 14.10
C PHE A 75 21.02 -1.89 14.12
N LEU A 76 20.05 -1.07 13.70
CA LEU A 76 18.64 -1.44 13.66
C LEU A 76 18.36 -2.54 12.63
N ASP A 77 19.04 -2.53 11.48
CA ASP A 77 18.88 -3.56 10.45
C ASP A 77 19.32 -4.94 10.96
N LYS A 78 20.49 -5.00 11.63
CA LYS A 78 20.94 -6.24 12.30
C LYS A 78 19.99 -6.69 13.41
N GLY A 79 19.44 -5.73 14.18
CA GLY A 79 18.44 -6.03 15.19
C GLY A 79 17.19 -6.64 14.61
N LEU A 80 16.71 -6.13 13.47
CA LEU A 80 15.57 -6.70 12.75
C LEU A 80 15.88 -8.08 12.20
N GLU A 81 17.07 -8.33 11.67
CA GLU A 81 17.53 -9.64 11.21
C GLU A 81 17.52 -10.67 12.35
N SER A 82 18.16 -10.32 13.49
CA SER A 82 18.16 -11.16 14.68
C SER A 82 16.76 -11.47 15.19
N PHE A 83 15.91 -10.44 15.24
CA PHE A 83 14.51 -10.59 15.68
C PHE A 83 13.69 -11.46 14.71
N ALA A 84 13.90 -11.36 13.40
CA ALA A 84 13.26 -12.21 12.42
C ALA A 84 13.55 -13.70 12.65
N MET A 85 14.77 -14.05 13.05
CA MET A 85 15.12 -15.43 13.39
C MET A 85 14.35 -15.93 14.64
N VAL A 86 14.16 -15.06 15.63
CA VAL A 86 13.35 -15.39 16.83
C VAL A 86 11.89 -15.57 16.46
N LEU A 87 11.34 -14.71 15.59
CA LEU A 87 9.97 -14.84 15.07
C LEU A 87 9.78 -16.16 14.31
N GLN A 88 10.73 -16.51 13.44
CA GLN A 88 10.70 -17.79 12.71
C GLN A 88 10.74 -18.98 13.65
N SER A 89 11.61 -18.98 14.66
CA SER A 89 11.73 -20.10 15.60
C SER A 89 10.52 -20.25 16.53
N THR A 90 9.86 -19.13 16.87
CA THR A 90 8.75 -19.13 17.85
C THR A 90 7.40 -19.37 17.19
N PHE A 91 7.16 -18.80 15.99
CA PHE A 91 5.85 -18.79 15.32
C PHE A 91 5.82 -19.56 14.01
N ASP A 92 6.98 -20.05 13.54
CA ASP A 92 7.14 -20.68 12.22
C ASP A 92 6.75 -19.74 11.05
N ILE A 93 6.99 -18.43 11.24
CA ILE A 93 6.69 -17.38 10.24
C ILE A 93 7.98 -16.73 9.77
N ASP A 94 8.29 -16.85 8.48
CA ASP A 94 9.40 -16.15 7.84
C ASP A 94 8.94 -14.75 7.39
N VAL A 95 9.08 -13.79 8.30
CA VAL A 95 8.67 -12.39 8.04
C VAL A 95 9.49 -11.73 6.94
N GLN A 96 10.72 -12.20 6.68
CA GLN A 96 11.59 -11.63 5.64
C GLN A 96 11.01 -11.82 4.25
N ASN A 97 10.33 -12.93 4.00
CA ASN A 97 9.75 -13.28 2.71
C ASN A 97 8.29 -12.80 2.54
N ILE A 98 7.75 -12.07 3.53
CA ILE A 98 6.41 -11.47 3.42
C ILE A 98 6.52 -10.07 2.79
N PRO A 99 5.99 -9.82 1.59
CA PRO A 99 5.97 -8.50 0.98
C PRO A 99 5.26 -7.50 1.88
N GLY A 100 5.91 -6.38 2.16
CA GLY A 100 5.37 -5.35 3.05
C GLY A 100 5.65 -5.56 4.53
N SER A 101 6.35 -6.61 4.94
CA SER A 101 6.73 -6.82 6.34
C SER A 101 7.57 -5.66 6.91
N GLY A 102 8.40 -5.01 6.09
CA GLY A 102 9.18 -3.83 6.44
C GLY A 102 8.38 -2.53 6.51
N ALA A 103 7.11 -2.53 6.12
CA ALA A 103 6.26 -1.34 6.15
C ALA A 103 6.26 -0.68 7.54
N ALA A 104 6.30 0.66 7.55
CA ALA A 104 6.29 1.48 8.75
C ALA A 104 7.40 1.12 9.77
N GLY A 105 8.54 0.62 9.29
CA GLY A 105 9.67 0.26 10.15
C GLY A 105 9.58 -1.13 10.77
N GLY A 106 8.93 -2.08 10.09
CA GLY A 106 8.73 -3.47 10.55
C GLY A 106 7.36 -3.71 11.21
N VAL A 107 6.48 -2.69 11.29
CA VAL A 107 5.11 -2.86 11.83
C VAL A 107 4.31 -3.85 11.00
N GLY A 108 4.52 -3.89 9.66
CA GLY A 108 3.87 -4.86 8.78
C GLY A 108 4.12 -6.31 9.23
N GLY A 109 5.39 -6.67 9.40
CA GLY A 109 5.77 -8.01 9.90
C GLY A 109 5.26 -8.28 11.32
N GLY A 110 5.38 -7.28 12.21
CA GLY A 110 4.82 -7.37 13.56
C GLY A 110 3.31 -7.62 13.58
N ALA A 111 2.55 -6.96 12.69
CA ALA A 111 1.11 -7.17 12.58
C ALA A 111 0.78 -8.59 12.12
N VAL A 112 1.52 -9.13 11.14
CA VAL A 112 1.31 -10.52 10.71
C VAL A 112 1.54 -11.48 11.87
N VAL A 113 2.67 -11.35 12.60
CA VAL A 113 3.03 -12.30 13.66
C VAL A 113 2.17 -12.16 14.90
N PHE A 114 2.04 -10.95 15.43
CA PHE A 114 1.45 -10.72 16.74
C PHE A 114 -0.06 -10.47 16.70
N LEU A 115 -0.63 -10.11 15.57
CA LEU A 115 -2.05 -9.87 15.40
C LEU A 115 -2.71 -10.88 14.46
N ASN A 116 -1.95 -11.83 13.91
CA ASN A 116 -2.39 -12.71 12.83
C ASN A 116 -3.04 -11.93 11.68
N ALA A 117 -2.47 -10.74 11.35
CA ALA A 117 -3.01 -9.85 10.36
C ALA A 117 -2.66 -10.29 8.94
N GLU A 118 -3.57 -10.05 8.03
CA GLU A 118 -3.35 -10.16 6.59
C GLU A 118 -2.92 -8.79 6.03
N LEU A 119 -1.77 -8.74 5.34
CA LEU A 119 -1.36 -7.54 4.60
C LEU A 119 -2.04 -7.55 3.25
N ALA A 120 -2.79 -6.52 2.95
CA ALA A 120 -3.51 -6.36 1.70
C ALA A 120 -3.24 -4.99 1.07
N SER A 121 -3.36 -4.90 -0.25
CA SER A 121 -3.29 -3.60 -0.94
C SER A 121 -4.42 -2.68 -0.43
N GLY A 122 -4.09 -1.41 -0.20
CA GLY A 122 -5.09 -0.43 0.25
C GLY A 122 -6.25 -0.29 -0.74
N VAL A 123 -5.97 -0.32 -2.05
CA VAL A 123 -7.02 -0.27 -3.07
C VAL A 123 -7.91 -1.49 -3.03
N ASP A 124 -7.35 -2.70 -2.86
CA ASP A 124 -8.13 -3.93 -2.82
C ASP A 124 -9.07 -3.94 -1.61
N LEU A 125 -8.58 -3.51 -0.43
CA LEU A 125 -9.41 -3.38 0.76
C LEU A 125 -10.54 -2.36 0.59
N VAL A 126 -10.26 -1.20 0.01
CA VAL A 126 -11.29 -0.18 -0.24
C VAL A 126 -12.33 -0.68 -1.24
N MET A 127 -11.90 -1.37 -2.30
CA MET A 127 -12.81 -1.95 -3.29
C MET A 127 -13.68 -3.07 -2.70
N GLU A 128 -13.10 -3.92 -1.86
CA GLU A 128 -13.85 -4.97 -1.15
C GLU A 128 -14.92 -4.37 -0.22
N LEU A 129 -14.53 -3.40 0.63
CA LEU A 129 -15.45 -2.72 1.54
C LEU A 129 -16.55 -1.93 0.82
N ALA A 130 -16.25 -1.40 -0.36
CA ALA A 130 -17.20 -0.70 -1.20
C ALA A 130 -18.09 -1.64 -2.05
N ASN A 131 -17.90 -2.97 -1.98
CA ASN A 131 -18.51 -3.95 -2.87
C ASN A 131 -18.35 -3.55 -4.35
N PHE A 132 -17.14 -3.07 -4.72
CA PHE A 132 -16.89 -2.45 -6.00
C PHE A 132 -17.25 -3.34 -7.18
N ASP A 133 -16.97 -4.64 -7.09
CA ASP A 133 -17.31 -5.60 -8.13
C ASP A 133 -18.85 -5.72 -8.37
N GLU A 134 -19.66 -5.57 -7.33
CA GLU A 134 -21.12 -5.57 -7.46
C GLU A 134 -21.62 -4.26 -8.08
N VAL A 135 -21.00 -3.12 -7.70
CA VAL A 135 -21.33 -1.81 -8.26
C VAL A 135 -21.02 -1.72 -9.76
N LEU A 136 -20.06 -2.52 -10.24
CA LEU A 136 -19.73 -2.59 -11.66
C LEU A 136 -20.80 -3.28 -12.50
N GLU A 137 -21.72 -4.03 -11.90
CA GLU A 137 -22.78 -4.70 -12.63
C GLU A 137 -23.75 -3.69 -13.27
N GLY A 138 -23.82 -3.70 -14.59
CA GLY A 138 -24.63 -2.75 -15.34
C GLY A 138 -24.05 -1.34 -15.48
N ALA A 139 -22.82 -1.13 -15.03
CA ALA A 139 -22.12 0.12 -15.28
C ALA A 139 -21.72 0.24 -16.76
N ASP A 140 -21.93 1.40 -17.33
CA ASP A 140 -21.56 1.70 -18.70
C ASP A 140 -20.08 2.10 -18.84
N TRP A 141 -19.55 2.76 -17.84
CA TRP A 141 -18.17 3.24 -17.73
C TRP A 141 -17.69 3.25 -16.30
N VAL A 142 -16.40 2.94 -16.11
CA VAL A 142 -15.68 3.27 -14.88
C VAL A 142 -14.89 4.54 -15.13
N ILE A 143 -15.02 5.50 -14.22
CA ILE A 143 -14.23 6.73 -14.25
C ILE A 143 -13.22 6.67 -13.12
N THR A 144 -11.94 6.84 -13.46
CA THR A 144 -10.83 6.93 -12.51
C THR A 144 -10.00 8.16 -12.80
N GLY A 145 -9.02 8.47 -11.97
CA GLY A 145 -8.11 9.57 -12.22
C GLY A 145 -7.03 9.72 -11.17
N GLU A 146 -6.02 10.48 -11.54
CA GLU A 146 -4.93 10.84 -10.65
C GLU A 146 -4.26 12.15 -11.08
N GLY A 147 -3.30 12.63 -10.26
CA GLY A 147 -2.59 13.88 -10.55
C GLY A 147 -1.75 13.80 -11.82
N GLN A 148 -1.11 12.69 -12.06
CA GLN A 148 -0.28 12.45 -13.25
C GLN A 148 -0.38 10.99 -13.69
N LEU A 149 -0.69 10.78 -14.96
CA LEU A 149 -0.64 9.47 -15.60
C LEU A 149 0.71 9.33 -16.31
N ASP A 150 1.59 8.49 -15.78
CA ASP A 150 2.94 8.24 -16.31
C ASP A 150 3.31 6.76 -16.26
N GLY A 151 4.54 6.41 -16.66
CA GLY A 151 5.03 5.04 -16.61
C GLY A 151 5.06 4.43 -15.18
N GLN A 152 5.09 5.24 -14.11
CA GLN A 152 5.03 4.77 -12.74
C GLN A 152 3.60 4.43 -12.32
N THR A 153 2.60 5.07 -12.91
CA THR A 153 1.19 4.74 -12.74
C THR A 153 0.90 3.29 -13.11
N PHE A 154 1.62 2.76 -14.09
CA PHE A 154 1.55 1.33 -14.46
C PHE A 154 1.89 0.39 -13.29
N SER A 155 2.80 0.85 -12.42
CA SER A 155 3.18 0.17 -11.17
C SER A 155 2.30 0.61 -9.99
N GLY A 156 1.50 1.66 -10.15
CA GLY A 156 0.60 2.22 -9.14
C GLY A 156 -0.57 1.27 -8.85
N LYS A 157 -0.77 0.96 -7.59
CA LYS A 157 -1.74 -0.06 -7.18
C LYS A 157 -3.19 0.37 -7.42
N THR A 158 -3.50 1.69 -7.29
CA THR A 158 -4.89 2.19 -7.33
C THR A 158 -5.53 2.06 -8.71
N ILE A 159 -4.95 2.65 -9.75
CA ILE A 159 -5.50 2.56 -11.10
C ILE A 159 -5.48 1.11 -11.58
N ASN A 160 -4.41 0.37 -11.29
CA ASN A 160 -4.31 -1.02 -11.71
C ASN A 160 -5.41 -1.90 -11.07
N GLY A 161 -5.70 -1.74 -9.77
CA GLY A 161 -6.79 -2.45 -9.10
C GLY A 161 -8.16 -2.18 -9.75
N VAL A 162 -8.48 -0.90 -9.97
CA VAL A 162 -9.72 -0.49 -10.66
C VAL A 162 -9.81 -1.08 -12.07
N VAL A 163 -8.71 -1.01 -12.84
CA VAL A 163 -8.63 -1.56 -14.20
C VAL A 163 -8.85 -3.07 -14.21
N GLN A 164 -8.23 -3.82 -13.30
CA GLN A 164 -8.40 -5.27 -13.25
C GLN A 164 -9.85 -5.68 -12.96
N SER A 165 -10.52 -5.01 -12.02
CA SER A 165 -11.92 -5.28 -11.70
C SER A 165 -12.85 -4.92 -12.88
N ALA A 166 -12.66 -3.76 -13.50
CA ALA A 166 -13.47 -3.33 -14.65
C ALA A 166 -13.30 -4.26 -15.86
N LYS A 167 -12.06 -4.68 -16.16
CA LYS A 167 -11.76 -5.63 -17.25
C LYS A 167 -12.47 -6.98 -17.07
N LYS A 168 -12.48 -7.53 -15.84
CA LYS A 168 -13.21 -8.78 -15.53
C LYS A 168 -14.67 -8.68 -15.90
N ARG A 169 -15.27 -7.50 -15.75
CA ARG A 169 -16.69 -7.22 -16.04
C ARG A 169 -16.92 -6.66 -17.44
N LYS A 170 -15.85 -6.44 -18.22
CA LYS A 170 -15.89 -5.83 -19.56
C LYS A 170 -16.51 -4.43 -19.58
N VAL A 171 -16.32 -3.68 -18.48
CA VAL A 171 -16.73 -2.29 -18.38
C VAL A 171 -15.61 -1.39 -18.87
N PRO A 172 -15.84 -0.49 -19.83
CA PRO A 172 -14.82 0.41 -20.34
C PRO A 172 -14.37 1.44 -19.28
N ILE A 173 -13.12 1.89 -19.39
CA ILE A 173 -12.46 2.70 -18.37
C ILE A 173 -12.00 4.03 -18.95
N ALA A 174 -12.41 5.12 -18.30
CA ALA A 174 -11.97 6.48 -18.60
C ALA A 174 -11.11 7.03 -17.45
N ALA A 175 -9.92 7.55 -17.76
CA ALA A 175 -9.05 8.22 -16.81
C ALA A 175 -9.04 9.73 -17.03
N PHE A 176 -9.30 10.50 -15.95
CA PHE A 176 -9.22 11.96 -15.94
C PHE A 176 -8.03 12.35 -15.07
N CYS A 177 -6.98 12.87 -15.68
CA CYS A 177 -5.71 13.09 -15.01
C CYS A 177 -5.30 14.58 -15.05
N GLY A 178 -4.52 15.02 -14.06
CA GLY A 178 -3.94 16.36 -14.07
C GLY A 178 -3.01 16.52 -15.27
N SER A 179 -2.12 15.58 -15.51
CA SER A 179 -1.28 15.49 -16.70
C SER A 179 -1.18 14.06 -17.21
N ILE A 180 -0.82 13.92 -18.49
CA ILE A 180 -0.62 12.62 -19.14
C ILE A 180 0.75 12.63 -19.79
N ASP A 181 1.60 11.69 -19.40
CA ASP A 181 2.94 11.45 -19.92
C ASP A 181 3.12 9.96 -20.25
N VAL A 182 2.22 9.45 -21.08
CA VAL A 182 2.24 8.09 -21.60
C VAL A 182 1.91 8.07 -23.08
N THR A 183 2.44 7.09 -23.78
CA THR A 183 2.13 6.82 -25.18
C THR A 183 0.77 6.11 -25.32
N ILE A 184 0.22 6.09 -26.53
CA ILE A 184 -1.01 5.33 -26.83
C ILE A 184 -0.82 3.83 -26.53
N GLU A 185 0.36 3.28 -26.84
CA GLU A 185 0.66 1.87 -26.58
C GLU A 185 0.68 1.56 -25.07
N GLU A 186 1.24 2.45 -24.26
CA GLU A 186 1.25 2.33 -22.81
C GLU A 186 -0.16 2.43 -22.23
N MET A 187 -0.96 3.39 -22.70
CA MET A 187 -2.36 3.54 -22.30
C MET A 187 -3.17 2.26 -22.62
N GLN A 188 -2.98 1.67 -23.80
CA GLN A 188 -3.62 0.42 -24.17
C GLN A 188 -3.15 -0.76 -23.30
N LYS A 189 -1.86 -0.84 -22.98
CA LYS A 189 -1.32 -1.86 -22.05
C LYS A 189 -1.89 -1.71 -20.64
N MET A 190 -2.07 -0.48 -20.19
CA MET A 190 -2.76 -0.18 -18.92
C MET A 190 -4.22 -0.66 -18.96
N GLY A 191 -4.83 -0.70 -20.14
CA GLY A 191 -6.23 -1.10 -20.34
C GLY A 191 -7.21 0.04 -20.13
N LEU A 192 -6.76 1.25 -20.39
CA LEU A 192 -7.61 2.43 -20.44
C LEU A 192 -8.21 2.57 -21.84
N ASP A 193 -9.51 2.74 -21.93
CA ASP A 193 -10.22 2.97 -23.20
C ASP A 193 -10.23 4.46 -23.55
N TYR A 194 -10.15 5.32 -22.55
CA TYR A 194 -10.09 6.76 -22.71
C TYR A 194 -9.23 7.38 -21.61
N ALA A 195 -8.38 8.34 -21.97
CA ALA A 195 -7.64 9.15 -21.03
C ALA A 195 -7.60 10.61 -21.48
N VAL A 196 -7.78 11.53 -20.56
CA VAL A 196 -7.76 12.98 -20.83
C VAL A 196 -7.06 13.73 -19.71
N SER A 197 -6.19 14.69 -20.12
CA SER A 197 -5.71 15.70 -19.18
C SER A 197 -6.78 16.75 -18.96
N ILE A 198 -7.01 17.09 -17.69
CA ILE A 198 -7.94 18.18 -17.32
C ILE A 198 -7.32 19.58 -17.45
N LEU A 199 -6.06 19.69 -17.89
CA LEU A 199 -5.40 20.99 -18.11
C LEU A 199 -5.99 21.67 -19.34
N ASN A 200 -6.74 22.73 -19.12
CA ASN A 200 -7.38 23.50 -20.20
C ASN A 200 -6.61 24.76 -20.60
N GLN A 201 -5.57 25.12 -19.86
CA GLN A 201 -4.79 26.33 -20.06
C GLN A 201 -3.32 26.08 -19.73
N VAL A 202 -2.45 26.81 -20.39
CA VAL A 202 -1.03 26.89 -20.02
C VAL A 202 -0.92 27.74 -18.74
N GLY A 203 -0.19 27.26 -17.76
CA GLY A 203 0.02 27.90 -16.46
C GLY A 203 1.02 27.12 -15.61
N ASN A 204 1.27 27.61 -14.42
CA ASN A 204 2.09 26.91 -13.44
C ASN A 204 1.25 25.89 -12.65
N LEU A 205 1.94 25.05 -11.86
CA LEU A 205 1.30 23.95 -11.09
C LEU A 205 0.28 24.48 -10.07
N ASP A 206 0.55 25.61 -9.41
CA ASP A 206 -0.35 26.16 -8.39
C ASP A 206 -1.64 26.69 -9.01
N GLU A 207 -1.55 27.34 -10.17
CA GLU A 207 -2.72 27.75 -10.95
C GLU A 207 -3.52 26.55 -11.44
N ALA A 208 -2.85 25.49 -11.92
CA ALA A 208 -3.50 24.26 -12.35
C ALA A 208 -4.28 23.60 -11.20
N LYS A 209 -3.65 23.49 -10.01
CA LYS A 209 -4.31 22.97 -8.79
C LYS A 209 -5.52 23.82 -8.38
N ALA A 210 -5.38 25.13 -8.38
CA ALA A 210 -6.47 26.05 -8.01
C ALA A 210 -7.70 25.94 -8.92
N ARG A 211 -7.50 25.54 -10.19
CA ARG A 211 -8.56 25.38 -11.19
C ARG A 211 -9.01 23.94 -11.39
N SER A 212 -8.43 22.97 -10.69
CA SER A 212 -8.64 21.55 -10.96
C SER A 212 -10.11 21.12 -10.95
N ALA A 213 -10.90 21.60 -9.99
CA ALA A 213 -12.33 21.29 -9.89
C ALA A 213 -13.12 21.75 -11.14
N LYS A 214 -12.91 23.00 -11.57
CA LYS A 214 -13.58 23.56 -12.75
C LYS A 214 -13.13 22.88 -14.05
N ASN A 215 -11.85 22.55 -14.13
CA ASN A 215 -11.29 21.85 -15.28
C ASN A 215 -11.84 20.43 -15.37
N LEU A 216 -11.96 19.73 -14.23
CA LEU A 216 -12.55 18.39 -14.16
C LEU A 216 -14.05 18.43 -14.56
N GLU A 217 -14.80 19.44 -14.09
CA GLU A 217 -16.19 19.62 -14.47
C GLU A 217 -16.35 19.72 -15.99
N LEU A 218 -15.53 20.56 -16.65
CA LEU A 218 -15.56 20.72 -18.11
C LEU A 218 -15.17 19.45 -18.85
N ALA A 219 -14.11 18.77 -18.40
CA ALA A 219 -13.67 17.52 -19.02
C ALA A 219 -14.75 16.42 -18.89
N SER A 220 -15.37 16.32 -17.72
CA SER A 220 -16.46 15.36 -17.44
C SER A 220 -17.71 15.67 -18.29
N TYR A 221 -18.07 16.95 -18.44
CA TYR A 221 -19.17 17.37 -19.30
C TYR A 221 -18.93 16.95 -20.76
N ASN A 222 -17.74 17.25 -21.29
CA ASN A 222 -17.38 16.90 -22.66
C ASN A 222 -17.42 15.38 -22.89
N PHE A 223 -16.87 14.61 -21.98
CA PHE A 223 -16.90 13.14 -22.03
C PHE A 223 -18.35 12.61 -22.00
N ALA A 224 -19.16 13.06 -21.04
CA ALA A 224 -20.55 12.63 -20.91
C ALA A 224 -21.36 12.97 -22.17
N HIS A 225 -21.13 14.14 -22.76
CA HIS A 225 -21.80 14.54 -24.02
C HIS A 225 -21.40 13.64 -25.19
N LEU A 226 -20.12 13.31 -25.32
CA LEU A 226 -19.61 12.39 -26.33
C LEU A 226 -20.24 11.00 -26.18
N VAL A 227 -20.27 10.45 -24.96
CA VAL A 227 -20.89 9.15 -24.67
C VAL A 227 -22.39 9.16 -25.02
N LYS A 228 -23.10 10.26 -24.70
CA LYS A 228 -24.52 10.39 -25.05
C LYS A 228 -24.75 10.37 -26.56
N LEU A 229 -23.91 11.08 -27.34
CA LEU A 229 -24.03 11.11 -28.79
C LEU A 229 -23.73 9.76 -29.46
N SER A 230 -22.86 8.94 -28.86
CA SER A 230 -22.51 7.62 -29.41
C SER A 230 -23.61 6.58 -29.21
N ARG A 231 -24.63 6.86 -28.38
CA ARG A 231 -25.75 6.00 -28.08
C ARG A 231 -27.04 6.37 -28.82
N SER A 232 -27.04 7.52 -29.47
CA SER A 232 -28.16 8.03 -30.31
C SER A 232 -27.94 7.64 -31.76
#